data_99e65327895e72505ccb17af71663ead
#
_entry.id   99e65327895e72505ccb17af71663ead
#
_cell.length_a   1.000
_cell.length_b   1.000
_cell.length_c   1.000
_cell.angle_alpha   90.00
_cell.angle_beta   90.00
_cell.angle_gamma   90.00
#
_symmetry.space_group_name_H-M   'P 1'
#
loop_
_entity.id
_entity.type
_entity.pdbx_description
1 polymer ?
#
loop_
_entity_poly.entity_id
_entity_poly.type
_entity_poly.pdbx_seq_one_letter_code
_entity_poly.pdbx_strand_id
1 'polypeptide(L)'
;MLRSGGAVVDHADTGEEALELVRHYDYDIMVLDLMLPDMEGYEVVRRMRSARVEVPVLILSGLTRPQAKVKGLALGADDFLTKPFDKAELIARMQAVVRRSKGFSQPSLRVGNLLLNLDSREVTVEGTPVHLTGKEYAILELMVLRKGMVLTKEAFLNHLYGGMDEPEMKIIDVFICKLRKKLAQAGAGNLIGTVWGRGYMMRDPNSQAALAAAALGGTDGLHVAA
;
A
#
# COMPACT_ATOMS: atom_id res chain seq x y z
N MET A 1 -14.59 12.96 2.33
CA MET A 1 -14.64 11.82 3.28
C MET A 1 -13.38 10.97 3.22
N LEU A 2 -13.02 10.36 2.09
CA LEU A 2 -11.81 9.50 1.97
C LEU A 2 -10.50 10.28 2.09
N ARG A 3 -10.39 11.46 1.47
CA ARG A 3 -9.20 12.33 1.57
C ARG A 3 -8.85 12.73 3.00
N SER A 4 -9.84 12.88 3.88
CA SER A 4 -9.59 13.18 5.31
C SER A 4 -9.01 11.99 6.09
N GLY A 5 -9.03 10.79 5.52
CA GLY A 5 -8.37 9.59 6.05
C GLY A 5 -6.95 9.37 5.52
N GLY A 6 -6.40 10.34 4.76
CA GLY A 6 -5.04 10.26 4.19
C GLY A 6 -4.94 9.43 2.90
N ALA A 7 -6.07 9.10 2.26
CA ALA A 7 -6.08 8.45 0.96
C ALA A 7 -5.91 9.49 -0.18
N VAL A 8 -5.12 9.15 -1.19
CA VAL A 8 -5.15 9.81 -2.50
C VAL A 8 -6.36 9.26 -3.24
N VAL A 9 -7.23 10.13 -3.75
CA VAL A 9 -8.51 9.72 -4.34
C VAL A 9 -8.69 10.39 -5.67
N ASP A 10 -8.79 9.56 -6.71
CA ASP A 10 -9.29 9.94 -8.02
C ASP A 10 -10.78 9.62 -8.10
N HIS A 11 -11.52 10.39 -8.89
CA HIS A 11 -12.95 10.26 -9.04
C HIS A 11 -13.28 10.03 -10.51
N ALA A 12 -14.14 9.06 -10.77
CA ALA A 12 -14.72 8.79 -12.07
C ALA A 12 -16.25 8.95 -11.98
N ASP A 13 -16.83 9.69 -12.91
CA ASP A 13 -18.27 9.92 -12.96
C ASP A 13 -19.02 8.82 -13.72
N THR A 14 -18.30 8.03 -14.53
CA THR A 14 -18.84 6.96 -15.36
C THR A 14 -18.07 5.66 -15.18
N GLY A 15 -18.70 4.54 -15.55
CA GLY A 15 -18.05 3.23 -15.54
C GLY A 15 -16.93 3.13 -16.58
N GLU A 16 -17.10 3.76 -17.75
CA GLU A 16 -16.06 3.75 -18.79
C GLU A 16 -14.80 4.50 -18.34
N GLU A 17 -14.97 5.69 -17.73
CA GLU A 17 -13.87 6.46 -17.15
C GLU A 17 -13.16 5.67 -16.04
N ALA A 18 -13.92 5.01 -15.15
CA ALA A 18 -13.36 4.17 -14.10
C ALA A 18 -12.52 3.01 -14.68
N LEU A 19 -12.98 2.38 -15.76
CA LEU A 19 -12.25 1.32 -16.46
C LEU A 19 -10.96 1.84 -17.13
N GLU A 20 -10.96 3.04 -17.66
CA GLU A 20 -9.76 3.66 -18.22
C GLU A 20 -8.73 3.95 -17.12
N LEU A 21 -9.16 4.52 -16.00
CA LEU A 21 -8.28 4.84 -14.88
C LEU A 21 -7.56 3.59 -14.36
N VAL A 22 -8.27 2.49 -14.09
CA VAL A 22 -7.66 1.26 -13.56
C VAL A 22 -6.79 0.49 -14.55
N ARG A 23 -6.85 0.83 -15.84
CA ARG A 23 -5.93 0.28 -16.86
C ARG A 23 -4.60 1.01 -16.91
N HIS A 24 -4.60 2.32 -16.58
CA HIS A 24 -3.43 3.18 -16.74
C HIS A 24 -2.72 3.47 -15.42
N TYR A 25 -3.41 3.32 -14.29
CA TYR A 25 -2.86 3.66 -12.98
C TYR A 25 -3.02 2.50 -11.99
N ASP A 26 -2.06 2.37 -11.09
CA ASP A 26 -2.09 1.40 -9.99
C ASP A 26 -2.90 1.94 -8.81
N TYR A 27 -4.07 1.35 -8.57
CA TYR A 27 -4.89 1.65 -7.40
C TYR A 27 -4.81 0.55 -6.36
N ASP A 28 -4.80 0.92 -5.08
CA ASP A 28 -4.89 -0.03 -3.97
C ASP A 28 -6.29 -0.62 -3.83
N ILE A 29 -7.34 0.13 -4.22
CA ILE A 29 -8.74 -0.28 -4.17
C ILE A 29 -9.62 0.61 -5.06
N MET A 30 -10.63 0.01 -5.67
CA MET A 30 -11.75 0.72 -6.29
C MET A 30 -12.96 0.68 -5.36
N VAL A 31 -13.58 1.84 -5.10
CA VAL A 31 -14.88 1.93 -4.43
C VAL A 31 -15.93 2.25 -5.49
N LEU A 32 -16.85 1.32 -5.73
CA LEU A 32 -17.72 1.31 -6.90
C LEU A 32 -19.20 1.37 -6.52
N ASP A 33 -19.91 2.38 -7.03
CA ASP A 33 -21.38 2.37 -6.97
C ASP A 33 -21.94 1.43 -8.05
N LEU A 34 -23.05 0.77 -7.76
CA LEU A 34 -23.75 -0.06 -8.76
C LEU A 34 -24.57 0.78 -9.74
N MET A 35 -25.01 1.97 -9.34
CA MET A 35 -25.84 2.84 -10.17
C MET A 35 -24.99 3.93 -10.82
N LEU A 36 -24.36 3.62 -11.94
CA LEU A 36 -23.62 4.59 -12.75
C LEU A 36 -24.49 5.07 -13.91
N PRO A 37 -24.20 6.27 -14.49
CA PRO A 37 -25.06 6.85 -15.53
C PRO A 37 -24.99 6.11 -16.88
N ASP A 38 -23.89 5.42 -17.15
CA ASP A 38 -23.58 4.79 -18.44
C ASP A 38 -23.72 3.27 -18.44
N MET A 39 -23.49 2.62 -17.27
CA MET A 39 -23.58 1.17 -17.14
C MET A 39 -23.85 0.74 -15.70
N GLU A 40 -24.27 -0.51 -15.50
CA GLU A 40 -24.32 -1.09 -14.15
C GLU A 40 -22.90 -1.32 -13.62
N GLY A 41 -22.63 -1.03 -12.32
CA GLY A 41 -21.34 -1.30 -11.69
C GLY A 41 -20.93 -2.78 -11.73
N TYR A 42 -21.86 -3.71 -11.83
CA TYR A 42 -21.56 -5.13 -12.08
C TYR A 42 -20.83 -5.35 -13.41
N GLU A 43 -21.16 -4.58 -14.42
CA GLU A 43 -20.51 -4.62 -15.73
C GLU A 43 -19.06 -4.12 -15.64
N VAL A 44 -18.82 -3.08 -14.83
CA VAL A 44 -17.45 -2.59 -14.55
C VAL A 44 -16.61 -3.72 -13.94
N VAL A 45 -17.10 -4.38 -12.88
CA VAL A 45 -16.39 -5.51 -12.25
C VAL A 45 -16.11 -6.61 -13.26
N ARG A 46 -17.11 -7.01 -14.05
CA ARG A 46 -16.96 -8.06 -15.06
C ARG A 46 -15.88 -7.73 -16.09
N ARG A 47 -15.88 -6.50 -16.62
CA ARG A 47 -14.88 -6.03 -17.61
C ARG A 47 -13.48 -5.94 -17.03
N MET A 48 -13.33 -5.46 -15.79
CA MET A 48 -12.06 -5.45 -15.08
C MET A 48 -11.47 -6.86 -14.99
N ARG A 49 -12.25 -7.83 -14.50
CA ARG A 49 -11.79 -9.22 -14.33
C ARG A 49 -11.50 -9.90 -15.67
N SER A 50 -12.32 -9.64 -16.71
CA SER A 50 -12.06 -10.11 -18.08
C SER A 50 -10.76 -9.54 -18.65
N ALA A 51 -10.40 -8.31 -18.32
CA ALA A 51 -9.15 -7.67 -18.69
C ALA A 51 -7.96 -8.04 -17.77
N ARG A 52 -8.15 -8.95 -16.80
CA ARG A 52 -7.17 -9.36 -15.79
C ARG A 52 -6.67 -8.20 -14.91
N VAL A 53 -7.50 -7.19 -14.72
CA VAL A 53 -7.25 -6.12 -13.75
C VAL A 53 -7.59 -6.66 -12.35
N GLU A 54 -6.56 -6.75 -11.50
CA GLU A 54 -6.66 -7.35 -10.14
C GLU A 54 -6.91 -6.32 -9.04
N VAL A 55 -7.12 -5.04 -9.39
CA VAL A 55 -7.46 -4.00 -8.41
C VAL A 55 -8.64 -4.46 -7.57
N PRO A 56 -8.53 -4.46 -6.23
CA PRO A 56 -9.62 -4.87 -5.35
C PRO A 56 -10.83 -3.95 -5.48
N VAL A 57 -12.03 -4.50 -5.41
CA VAL A 57 -13.28 -3.76 -5.58
C VAL A 57 -14.17 -3.88 -4.36
N LEU A 58 -14.51 -2.75 -3.72
CA LEU A 58 -15.56 -2.63 -2.72
C LEU A 58 -16.81 -2.01 -3.36
N ILE A 59 -17.87 -2.76 -3.48
CA ILE A 59 -19.15 -2.26 -4.01
C ILE A 59 -19.90 -1.47 -2.93
N LEU A 60 -20.39 -0.27 -3.27
CA LEU A 60 -21.34 0.51 -2.49
C LEU A 60 -22.71 0.47 -3.19
N SER A 61 -23.78 0.09 -2.49
CA SER A 61 -25.08 0.00 -3.13
C SER A 61 -26.25 0.28 -2.18
N GLY A 62 -27.29 0.93 -2.71
CA GLY A 62 -28.61 1.04 -2.06
C GLY A 62 -29.44 -0.25 -2.12
N LEU A 63 -28.99 -1.28 -2.86
CA LEU A 63 -29.68 -2.54 -2.97
C LEU A 63 -29.46 -3.40 -1.72
N THR A 64 -30.51 -3.58 -0.93
CA THR A 64 -30.45 -4.34 0.33
C THR A 64 -30.70 -5.83 0.16
N ARG A 65 -31.14 -6.27 -1.02
CA ARG A 65 -31.48 -7.68 -1.28
C ARG A 65 -30.22 -8.55 -1.26
N PRO A 66 -30.26 -9.72 -0.56
CA PRO A 66 -29.11 -10.63 -0.49
C PRO A 66 -28.57 -11.06 -1.86
N GLN A 67 -29.46 -11.21 -2.84
CA GLN A 67 -29.10 -11.61 -4.21
C GLN A 67 -28.17 -10.60 -4.89
N ALA A 68 -28.32 -9.30 -4.63
CA ALA A 68 -27.45 -8.26 -5.16
C ALA A 68 -26.01 -8.41 -4.63
N LYS A 69 -25.88 -8.70 -3.34
CA LYS A 69 -24.58 -8.95 -2.69
C LYS A 69 -23.92 -10.21 -3.25
N VAL A 70 -24.67 -11.31 -3.34
CA VAL A 70 -24.18 -12.58 -3.90
C VAL A 70 -23.70 -12.38 -5.34
N LYS A 71 -24.48 -11.67 -6.18
CA LYS A 71 -24.13 -11.36 -7.58
C LYS A 71 -22.81 -10.59 -7.65
N GLY A 72 -22.63 -9.52 -6.84
CA GLY A 72 -21.42 -8.71 -6.86
C GLY A 72 -20.17 -9.51 -6.49
N LEU A 73 -20.25 -10.30 -5.42
CA LEU A 73 -19.14 -11.13 -4.95
C LEU A 73 -18.83 -12.25 -5.97
N ALA A 74 -19.84 -12.88 -6.58
CA ALA A 74 -19.64 -13.90 -7.60
C ALA A 74 -18.99 -13.36 -8.88
N LEU A 75 -19.17 -12.08 -9.20
CA LEU A 75 -18.52 -11.42 -10.33
C LEU A 75 -17.07 -10.99 -10.05
N GLY A 76 -16.60 -11.16 -8.81
CA GLY A 76 -15.23 -10.89 -8.42
C GLY A 76 -15.02 -9.58 -7.65
N ALA A 77 -16.08 -9.00 -7.06
CA ALA A 77 -15.91 -7.96 -6.04
C ALA A 77 -15.38 -8.57 -4.73
N ASP A 78 -14.54 -7.84 -4.01
CA ASP A 78 -13.86 -8.30 -2.81
C ASP A 78 -14.68 -8.09 -1.54
N ASP A 79 -15.56 -7.08 -1.53
CA ASP A 79 -16.56 -6.85 -0.48
C ASP A 79 -17.72 -6.00 -1.00
N PHE A 80 -18.79 -5.92 -0.20
CA PHE A 80 -20.02 -5.22 -0.52
C PHE A 80 -20.55 -4.50 0.72
N LEU A 81 -20.85 -3.20 0.59
CA LEU A 81 -21.39 -2.36 1.66
C LEU A 81 -22.70 -1.71 1.21
N THR A 82 -23.72 -1.87 2.03
CA THR A 82 -25.06 -1.29 1.75
C THR A 82 -25.15 0.15 2.23
N LYS A 83 -25.79 1.00 1.43
CA LYS A 83 -26.16 2.36 1.81
C LYS A 83 -27.50 2.34 2.60
N PRO A 84 -27.65 3.18 3.65
CA PRO A 84 -26.65 4.08 4.22
C PRO A 84 -25.60 3.32 5.04
N PHE A 85 -24.36 3.83 5.08
CA PHE A 85 -23.26 3.24 5.84
C PHE A 85 -22.56 4.28 6.72
N ASP A 86 -21.94 3.81 7.78
CA ASP A 86 -21.08 4.62 8.63
C ASP A 86 -19.70 4.83 8.00
N LYS A 87 -19.12 6.02 8.24
CA LYS A 87 -17.77 6.36 7.73
C LYS A 87 -16.70 5.38 8.23
N ALA A 88 -16.75 4.99 9.51
CA ALA A 88 -15.78 4.09 10.09
C ALA A 88 -15.91 2.69 9.51
N GLU A 89 -17.14 2.23 9.24
CA GLU A 89 -17.37 0.93 8.57
C GLU A 89 -16.78 0.91 7.16
N LEU A 90 -17.01 1.96 6.36
CA LEU A 90 -16.44 2.06 5.01
C LEU A 90 -14.91 1.97 5.06
N ILE A 91 -14.27 2.76 5.92
CA ILE A 91 -12.82 2.78 6.06
C ILE A 91 -12.30 1.42 6.51
N ALA A 92 -12.89 0.80 7.53
CA ALA A 92 -12.48 -0.51 8.03
C ALA A 92 -12.58 -1.61 6.96
N ARG A 93 -13.64 -1.60 6.14
CA ARG A 93 -13.80 -2.55 5.03
C ARG A 93 -12.77 -2.31 3.92
N MET A 94 -12.54 -1.07 3.53
CA MET A 94 -11.50 -0.73 2.55
C MET A 94 -10.14 -1.25 3.00
N GLN A 95 -9.75 -0.98 4.24
CA GLN A 95 -8.48 -1.44 4.83
C GLN A 95 -8.40 -2.97 4.85
N ALA A 96 -9.47 -3.65 5.24
CA ALA A 96 -9.52 -5.11 5.25
C ALA A 96 -9.41 -5.72 3.84
N VAL A 97 -10.04 -5.10 2.84
CA VAL A 97 -9.96 -5.51 1.44
C VAL A 97 -8.53 -5.33 0.90
N VAL A 98 -7.94 -4.15 1.06
CA VAL A 98 -6.55 -3.86 0.64
C VAL A 98 -5.55 -4.78 1.34
N ARG A 99 -5.72 -5.02 2.63
CA ARG A 99 -4.85 -5.94 3.37
C ARG A 99 -4.90 -7.35 2.82
N ARG A 100 -6.11 -7.88 2.56
CA ARG A 100 -6.31 -9.23 2.02
C ARG A 100 -5.76 -9.38 0.60
N SER A 101 -5.94 -8.38 -0.26
CA SER A 101 -5.40 -8.40 -1.62
C SER A 101 -3.87 -8.44 -1.65
N LYS A 102 -3.22 -7.88 -0.64
CA LYS A 102 -1.76 -7.94 -0.45
C LYS A 102 -1.29 -9.22 0.29
N GLY A 103 -2.19 -10.17 0.56
CA GLY A 103 -1.88 -11.46 1.17
C GLY A 103 -1.72 -11.43 2.70
N PHE A 104 -2.17 -10.35 3.37
CA PHE A 104 -2.05 -10.24 4.82
C PHE A 104 -3.38 -10.52 5.52
N SER A 105 -3.36 -11.49 6.45
CA SER A 105 -4.52 -11.83 7.27
C SER A 105 -4.67 -10.94 8.51
N GLN A 106 -3.54 -10.38 9.01
CA GLN A 106 -3.52 -9.54 10.21
C GLN A 106 -3.26 -8.06 9.86
N PRO A 107 -3.80 -7.13 10.66
CA PRO A 107 -3.60 -5.69 10.42
C PRO A 107 -2.17 -5.22 10.76
N SER A 108 -1.40 -6.03 11.48
CA SER A 108 -0.06 -5.68 11.93
C SER A 108 1.01 -6.42 11.16
N LEU A 109 1.95 -5.68 10.57
CA LEU A 109 3.12 -6.21 9.88
C LEU A 109 4.37 -5.98 10.71
N ARG A 110 5.19 -7.03 10.84
CA ARG A 110 6.43 -6.97 11.59
C ARG A 110 7.65 -7.11 10.67
N VAL A 111 8.64 -6.25 10.88
CA VAL A 111 9.95 -6.34 10.24
C VAL A 111 11.03 -6.09 11.31
N GLY A 112 11.70 -7.16 11.75
CA GLY A 112 12.59 -7.09 12.91
C GLY A 112 11.84 -6.63 14.16
N ASN A 113 12.28 -5.53 14.76
CA ASN A 113 11.66 -4.90 15.92
C ASN A 113 10.62 -3.81 15.59
N LEU A 114 10.42 -3.52 14.30
CA LEU A 114 9.41 -2.58 13.81
C LEU A 114 8.07 -3.31 13.67
N LEU A 115 7.01 -2.69 14.18
CA LEU A 115 5.61 -3.09 13.99
C LEU A 115 4.85 -1.96 13.32
N LEU A 116 4.20 -2.26 12.21
CA LEU A 116 3.37 -1.34 11.43
C LEU A 116 1.94 -1.85 11.45
N ASN A 117 1.01 -1.03 11.96
CA ASN A 117 -0.41 -1.33 11.95
C ASN A 117 -1.05 -0.63 10.73
N LEU A 118 -1.59 -1.42 9.81
CA LEU A 118 -2.20 -0.93 8.56
C LEU A 118 -3.53 -0.22 8.80
N ASP A 119 -4.28 -0.63 9.83
CA ASP A 119 -5.62 -0.10 10.11
C ASP A 119 -5.53 1.23 10.87
N SER A 120 -4.75 1.31 11.95
CA SER A 120 -4.55 2.56 12.71
C SER A 120 -3.49 3.49 12.08
N ARG A 121 -2.69 2.99 11.14
CA ARG A 121 -1.53 3.67 10.53
C ARG A 121 -0.47 4.07 11.57
N GLU A 122 -0.39 3.31 12.64
CA GLU A 122 0.60 3.48 13.70
C GLU A 122 1.85 2.66 13.41
N VAL A 123 2.98 3.24 13.78
CA VAL A 123 4.29 2.57 13.69
C VAL A 123 4.89 2.56 15.08
N THR A 124 5.35 1.38 15.52
CA THR A 124 6.08 1.24 16.78
C THR A 124 7.37 0.47 16.56
N VAL A 125 8.39 0.78 17.36
CA VAL A 125 9.63 0.04 17.46
C VAL A 125 9.81 -0.39 18.91
N GLU A 126 9.81 -1.70 19.16
CA GLU A 126 9.83 -2.26 20.53
C GLU A 126 8.74 -1.67 21.44
N GLY A 127 7.55 -1.41 20.87
CA GLY A 127 6.43 -0.81 21.57
C GLY A 127 6.47 0.71 21.70
N THR A 128 7.57 1.36 21.31
CA THR A 128 7.69 2.83 21.33
C THR A 128 7.12 3.42 20.05
N PRO A 129 6.15 4.36 20.11
CA PRO A 129 5.56 4.97 18.93
C PRO A 129 6.58 5.80 18.13
N VAL A 130 6.52 5.69 16.80
CA VAL A 130 7.32 6.48 15.87
C VAL A 130 6.40 7.41 15.08
N HIS A 131 6.48 8.72 15.32
CA HIS A 131 5.63 9.70 14.65
C HIS A 131 6.12 9.99 13.24
N LEU A 132 5.33 9.56 12.25
CA LEU A 132 5.57 9.77 10.84
C LEU A 132 4.53 10.74 10.25
N THR A 133 4.96 11.53 9.27
CA THR A 133 4.02 12.27 8.41
C THR A 133 3.30 11.29 7.47
N GLY A 134 2.17 11.71 6.87
CA GLY A 134 1.41 10.85 5.96
C GLY A 134 2.25 10.27 4.81
N LYS A 135 3.15 11.08 4.21
CA LYS A 135 4.04 10.63 3.12
C LYS A 135 5.17 9.71 3.61
N GLU A 136 5.73 9.97 4.77
CA GLU A 136 6.72 9.08 5.39
C GLU A 136 6.09 7.72 5.73
N TYR A 137 4.86 7.72 6.26
CA TYR A 137 4.12 6.50 6.53
C TYR A 137 3.86 5.72 5.23
N ALA A 138 3.36 6.37 4.17
CA ALA A 138 3.05 5.72 2.89
C ALA A 138 4.30 5.07 2.26
N ILE A 139 5.46 5.72 2.33
CA ILE A 139 6.74 5.15 1.89
C ILE A 139 7.09 3.92 2.73
N LEU A 140 7.01 4.02 4.06
CA LEU A 140 7.33 2.91 4.95
C LEU A 140 6.38 1.73 4.74
N GLU A 141 5.08 1.98 4.61
CA GLU A 141 4.06 0.99 4.32
C GLU A 141 4.36 0.24 3.01
N LEU A 142 4.62 0.97 1.92
CA LEU A 142 4.99 0.37 0.64
C LEU A 142 6.23 -0.53 0.76
N MET A 143 7.25 -0.07 1.49
CA MET A 143 8.47 -0.84 1.71
C MET A 143 8.24 -2.10 2.54
N VAL A 144 7.40 -2.02 3.58
CA VAL A 144 7.07 -3.17 4.44
C VAL A 144 6.23 -4.19 3.69
N LEU A 145 5.25 -3.74 2.90
CA LEU A 145 4.41 -4.59 2.06
C LEU A 145 5.21 -5.32 0.97
N ARG A 146 6.27 -4.69 0.46
CA ARG A 146 7.18 -5.23 -0.57
C ARG A 146 8.57 -5.52 0.00
N LYS A 147 8.63 -5.99 1.26
CA LYS A 147 9.91 -6.28 1.91
C LYS A 147 10.77 -7.27 1.09
N GLY A 148 12.06 -7.00 1.05
CA GLY A 148 13.01 -7.80 0.25
C GLY A 148 13.04 -7.43 -1.24
N MET A 149 12.10 -6.62 -1.73
CA MET A 149 12.11 -6.12 -3.11
C MET A 149 12.80 -4.77 -3.19
N VAL A 150 13.49 -4.53 -4.31
CA VAL A 150 14.07 -3.21 -4.62
C VAL A 150 12.99 -2.35 -5.25
N LEU A 151 12.70 -1.21 -4.63
CA LEU A 151 11.75 -0.22 -5.11
C LEU A 151 12.51 0.95 -5.72
N THR A 152 12.18 1.31 -6.96
CA THR A 152 12.77 2.45 -7.66
C THR A 152 12.18 3.77 -7.12
N LYS A 153 12.84 4.89 -7.40
CA LYS A 153 12.33 6.21 -6.99
C LYS A 153 11.02 6.54 -7.70
N GLU A 154 10.87 6.12 -8.94
CA GLU A 154 9.62 6.25 -9.71
C GLU A 154 8.48 5.48 -9.06
N ALA A 155 8.72 4.27 -8.55
CA ALA A 155 7.70 3.48 -7.84
C ALA A 155 7.21 4.20 -6.58
N PHE A 156 8.09 4.88 -5.85
CA PHE A 156 7.69 5.71 -4.71
C PHE A 156 6.91 6.95 -5.14
N LEU A 157 7.32 7.63 -6.21
CA LEU A 157 6.61 8.81 -6.72
C LEU A 157 5.20 8.44 -7.16
N ASN A 158 5.06 7.40 -7.99
CA ASN A 158 3.76 6.90 -8.43
C ASN A 158 2.86 6.56 -7.24
N HIS A 159 3.40 5.90 -6.21
CA HIS A 159 2.64 5.57 -5.00
C HIS A 159 2.20 6.81 -4.19
N LEU A 160 3.02 7.88 -4.15
CA LEU A 160 2.74 9.08 -3.37
C LEU A 160 1.89 10.12 -4.10
N TYR A 161 1.95 10.16 -5.43
CA TYR A 161 1.39 11.25 -6.24
C TYR A 161 0.47 10.79 -7.38
N GLY A 162 0.43 9.47 -7.67
CA GLY A 162 -0.49 8.91 -8.67
C GLY A 162 -0.24 9.39 -10.12
N GLY A 163 0.99 9.81 -10.44
CA GLY A 163 1.35 10.31 -11.78
C GLY A 163 0.92 11.75 -12.06
N MET A 164 0.29 12.45 -11.10
CA MET A 164 -0.10 13.87 -11.25
C MET A 164 0.78 14.77 -10.39
N ASP A 165 1.24 15.92 -10.96
CA ASP A 165 2.06 16.93 -10.27
C ASP A 165 3.24 16.35 -9.49
N GLU A 166 3.99 15.42 -10.11
CA GLU A 166 5.12 14.75 -9.49
C GLU A 166 6.28 15.73 -9.25
N PRO A 167 6.78 15.84 -8.01
CA PRO A 167 7.98 16.60 -7.73
C PRO A 167 9.23 15.87 -8.27
N GLU A 168 10.37 16.55 -8.26
CA GLU A 168 11.64 15.93 -8.64
C GLU A 168 11.93 14.64 -7.83
N MET A 169 12.47 13.61 -8.49
CA MET A 169 12.83 12.31 -7.87
C MET A 169 13.69 12.42 -6.60
N LYS A 170 14.45 13.51 -6.46
CA LYS A 170 15.27 13.78 -5.28
C LYS A 170 14.45 13.90 -3.98
N ILE A 171 13.15 14.19 -4.07
CA ILE A 171 12.31 14.27 -2.87
C ILE A 171 12.24 12.94 -2.13
N ILE A 172 12.34 11.82 -2.85
CA ILE A 172 12.34 10.48 -2.26
C ILE A 172 13.56 10.29 -1.36
N ASP A 173 14.74 10.76 -1.79
CA ASP A 173 15.97 10.71 -0.97
C ASP A 173 15.79 11.44 0.35
N VAL A 174 15.09 12.59 0.31
CA VAL A 174 14.79 13.38 1.51
C VAL A 174 13.86 12.61 2.46
N PHE A 175 12.79 11.99 1.93
CA PHE A 175 11.89 11.19 2.76
C PHE A 175 12.60 9.96 3.35
N ILE A 176 13.40 9.25 2.57
CA ILE A 176 14.17 8.10 3.04
C ILE A 176 15.17 8.52 4.13
N CYS A 177 15.85 9.65 3.95
CA CYS A 177 16.78 10.20 4.96
C CYS A 177 16.04 10.50 6.28
N LYS A 178 14.89 11.18 6.22
CA LYS A 178 14.04 11.48 7.40
C LYS A 178 13.54 10.21 8.07
N LEU A 179 13.06 9.24 7.30
CA LEU A 179 12.61 7.93 7.81
C LEU A 179 13.74 7.20 8.54
N ARG A 180 14.91 7.07 7.91
CA ARG A 180 16.08 6.44 8.54
C ARG A 180 16.42 7.08 9.87
N LYS A 181 16.43 8.43 9.92
CA LYS A 181 16.72 9.17 11.16
C LYS A 181 15.70 8.84 12.26
N LYS A 182 14.40 8.86 11.94
CA LYS A 182 13.33 8.58 12.91
C LYS A 182 13.37 7.13 13.39
N LEU A 183 13.56 6.17 12.47
CA LEU A 183 13.68 4.76 12.81
C LEU A 183 14.93 4.47 13.64
N ALA A 184 16.07 5.10 13.32
CA ALA A 184 17.31 4.95 14.08
C ALA A 184 17.17 5.50 15.50
N GLN A 185 16.50 6.63 15.69
CA GLN A 185 16.20 7.21 17.00
C GLN A 185 15.34 6.28 17.88
N ALA A 186 14.47 5.49 17.21
CA ALA A 186 13.64 4.52 17.90
C ALA A 186 14.28 3.11 18.04
N GLY A 187 15.52 2.92 17.58
CA GLY A 187 16.22 1.63 17.68
C GLY A 187 16.09 0.70 16.47
N ALA A 188 15.57 1.19 15.33
CA ALA A 188 15.37 0.40 14.10
C ALA A 188 16.18 0.98 12.91
N GLY A 189 17.43 1.37 13.11
CA GLY A 189 18.22 2.15 12.15
C GLY A 189 18.61 1.44 10.85
N ASN A 190 18.66 0.10 10.80
CA ASN A 190 19.23 -0.65 9.67
C ASN A 190 18.20 -1.30 8.74
N LEU A 191 16.92 -0.98 8.90
CA LEU A 191 15.84 -1.64 8.14
C LEU A 191 15.76 -1.17 6.67
N ILE A 192 16.14 0.07 6.37
CA ILE A 192 16.07 0.61 5.01
C ILE A 192 17.45 0.56 4.35
N GLY A 193 17.61 -0.33 3.36
CA GLY A 193 18.82 -0.46 2.55
C GLY A 193 18.81 0.44 1.32
N THR A 194 20.00 0.86 0.85
CA THR A 194 20.19 1.46 -0.47
C THR A 194 20.72 0.38 -1.42
N VAL A 195 20.13 0.29 -2.60
CA VAL A 195 20.64 -0.50 -3.72
C VAL A 195 21.12 0.49 -4.78
N TRP A 196 22.45 0.64 -4.88
CA TRP A 196 23.07 1.66 -5.72
C TRP A 196 22.59 1.59 -7.16
N GLY A 197 22.23 2.73 -7.74
CA GLY A 197 21.72 2.84 -9.10
C GLY A 197 20.30 2.28 -9.32
N ARG A 198 19.65 1.67 -8.29
CA ARG A 198 18.36 1.01 -8.45
C ARG A 198 17.27 1.52 -7.52
N GLY A 199 17.60 1.99 -6.30
CA GLY A 199 16.62 2.52 -5.35
C GLY A 199 16.83 2.03 -3.92
N TYR A 200 15.73 1.69 -3.24
CA TYR A 200 15.72 1.33 -1.83
C TYR A 200 14.98 0.02 -1.59
N MET A 201 15.32 -0.68 -0.50
CA MET A 201 14.61 -1.90 -0.10
C MET A 201 14.45 -1.98 1.41
N MET A 202 13.36 -2.60 1.86
CA MET A 202 13.19 -3.01 3.25
C MET A 202 13.96 -4.29 3.48
N ARG A 203 14.95 -4.26 4.39
CA ARG A 203 15.67 -5.43 4.83
C ARG A 203 14.85 -6.18 5.87
N ASP A 204 14.80 -7.50 5.75
CA ASP A 204 14.23 -8.34 6.80
C ASP A 204 15.39 -8.95 7.62
N PRO A 205 15.64 -8.48 8.85
CA PRO A 205 16.71 -9.01 9.68
C PRO A 205 16.58 -10.53 9.97
N ASN A 206 15.35 -11.04 9.87
CA ASN A 206 15.05 -12.45 10.14
C ASN A 206 15.09 -13.31 8.86
N SER A 207 15.35 -12.74 7.69
CA SER A 207 15.44 -13.51 6.46
C SER A 207 16.81 -14.21 6.36
N GLN A 208 16.82 -15.47 5.92
CA GLN A 208 18.07 -16.20 5.68
C GLN A 208 19.01 -15.48 4.69
N ALA A 209 18.45 -14.70 3.76
CA ALA A 209 19.23 -13.88 2.83
C ALA A 209 19.92 -12.70 3.52
N ALA A 210 19.31 -12.11 4.56
CA ALA A 210 19.92 -11.04 5.36
C ALA A 210 21.06 -11.60 6.23
N LEU A 211 20.89 -12.82 6.75
CA LEU A 211 21.94 -13.54 7.50
C LEU A 211 23.13 -13.88 6.59
N ALA A 212 22.89 -14.34 5.37
CA ALA A 212 23.95 -14.62 4.40
C ALA A 212 24.71 -13.36 3.95
N ALA A 213 24.01 -12.25 3.72
CA ALA A 213 24.64 -10.97 3.35
C ALA A 213 25.47 -10.36 4.51
N ALA A 214 25.01 -10.54 5.76
CA ALA A 214 25.76 -10.14 6.95
C ALA A 214 27.03 -11.01 7.16
N ALA A 215 26.95 -12.31 6.84
CA ALA A 215 28.09 -13.22 6.90
C ALA A 215 29.17 -12.93 5.83
N LEU A 216 28.76 -12.43 4.65
CA LEU A 216 29.67 -12.04 3.56
C LEU A 216 30.27 -10.62 3.73
N GLY A 217 29.62 -9.75 4.52
CA GLY A 217 30.08 -8.39 4.79
C GLY A 217 31.09 -8.27 5.95
N GLY A 218 31.44 -9.39 6.61
CA GLY A 218 32.34 -9.43 7.77
C GLY A 218 33.84 -9.62 7.44
N THR A 219 34.25 -9.57 6.18
CA THR A 219 35.67 -9.76 5.78
C THR A 219 36.25 -8.57 5.04
N ASP A 220 36.14 -7.37 5.62
CA ASP A 220 36.97 -6.26 5.20
C ASP A 220 37.57 -5.58 6.44
N GLY A 221 38.81 -5.88 6.73
CA GLY A 221 39.52 -5.21 7.82
C GLY A 221 40.70 -5.94 8.43
N LEU A 222 41.53 -6.59 7.63
CA LEU A 222 42.93 -6.91 8.08
C LEU A 222 43.92 -6.35 7.07
N HIS A 223 44.20 -5.07 7.16
CA HIS A 223 45.47 -4.53 6.67
C HIS A 223 46.53 -4.76 7.76
N VAL A 224 47.38 -5.75 7.55
CA VAL A 224 48.66 -5.90 8.25
C VAL A 224 49.69 -5.16 7.40
N ALA A 225 50.20 -4.05 7.92
CA ALA A 225 51.42 -3.42 7.43
C ALA A 225 52.64 -4.19 7.99
N ALA A 226 53.50 -4.61 7.08
CA ALA A 226 54.86 -4.99 7.38
C ALA A 226 55.81 -3.92 6.77
#